data_235ca850ddce6319abc7f0d88238f1fc
#
_entry.id   235ca850ddce6319abc7f0d88238f1fc
#
_cell.length_a   1.000
_cell.length_b   1.000
_cell.length_c   1.000
_cell.angle_alpha   90.00
_cell.angle_beta   90.00
_cell.angle_gamma   90.00
#
_symmetry.space_group_name_H-M   'P 1'
#
loop_
_entity.id
_entity.type
_entity.pdbx_description
1 polymer ?
#
loop_
_entity_poly.entity_id
_entity_poly.type
_entity_poly.pdbx_seq_one_letter_code
_entity_poly.pdbx_strand_id
1 'polypeptide(L)'
;VLLTDRISQALALAKREKTQVALLFMDLDGFKSVNDNHGHDAGDVVLQHVARLLLHSMRASDTLARVGGDEFVALLQDIGDEQEALKMANLFISKVRHPIALPNGSEAQISMSVGIAIYPQHGVNGEVLSEHADQAMYQVKRGSKNAAVVYQSTGSA
;
A
#
# COMPACT_ATOMS: atom_id res chain seq x y z
N VAL A 1 -17.72 6.75 -1.24
CA VAL A 1 -17.34 6.63 0.16
C VAL A 1 -15.90 6.98 0.32
N LEU A 2 -15.61 7.91 1.20
CA LEU A 2 -14.23 8.36 1.44
C LEU A 2 -13.43 7.26 2.14
N LEU A 3 -12.14 7.21 1.83
CA LEU A 3 -11.24 6.26 2.48
C LEU A 3 -11.24 6.41 4.00
N THR A 4 -11.27 7.66 4.51
CA THR A 4 -11.32 7.92 5.94
C THR A 4 -12.53 7.27 6.59
N ASP A 5 -13.68 7.28 5.92
CA ASP A 5 -14.89 6.63 6.43
C ASP A 5 -14.74 5.12 6.47
N ARG A 6 -14.13 4.55 5.44
CA ARG A 6 -13.87 3.11 5.39
C ARG A 6 -12.94 2.68 6.51
N ILE A 7 -11.89 3.46 6.74
CA ILE A 7 -10.96 3.17 7.84
C ILE A 7 -11.69 3.22 9.17
N SER A 8 -12.47 4.29 9.42
CA SER A 8 -13.22 4.44 10.68
C SER A 8 -14.17 3.27 10.91
N GLN A 9 -14.88 2.85 9.87
CA GLN A 9 -15.80 1.71 9.97
C GLN A 9 -15.07 0.42 10.28
N ALA A 10 -13.93 0.19 9.61
CA ALA A 10 -13.14 -1.02 9.82
C ALA A 10 -12.58 -1.09 11.23
N LEU A 11 -12.10 0.04 11.77
CA LEU A 11 -11.57 0.08 13.12
C LEU A 11 -12.66 -0.11 14.17
N ALA A 12 -13.85 0.46 13.95
CA ALA A 12 -14.97 0.26 14.86
C ALA A 12 -15.37 -1.22 14.92
N LEU A 13 -15.43 -1.87 13.77
CA LEU A 13 -15.73 -3.29 13.69
C LEU A 13 -14.65 -4.13 14.37
N ALA A 14 -13.39 -3.81 14.11
CA ALA A 14 -12.26 -4.53 14.71
C ALA A 14 -12.25 -4.39 16.23
N LYS A 15 -12.58 -3.22 16.75
CA LYS A 15 -12.67 -3.00 18.19
C LYS A 15 -13.75 -3.88 18.80
N ARG A 16 -14.93 -3.94 18.14
CA ARG A 16 -16.05 -4.72 18.64
C ARG A 16 -15.77 -6.22 18.58
N GLU A 17 -15.14 -6.67 17.50
CA GLU A 17 -14.86 -8.09 17.27
C GLU A 17 -13.50 -8.54 17.79
N LYS A 18 -12.69 -7.61 18.30
CA LYS A 18 -11.37 -7.89 18.84
C LYS A 18 -10.45 -8.50 17.78
N THR A 19 -10.50 -7.93 16.59
CA THR A 19 -9.64 -8.33 15.47
C THR A 19 -8.62 -7.24 15.17
N GLN A 20 -7.69 -7.53 14.28
CA GLN A 20 -6.65 -6.59 13.86
C GLN A 20 -6.89 -6.12 12.44
N VAL A 21 -6.44 -4.91 12.16
CA VAL A 21 -6.53 -4.30 10.83
C VAL A 21 -5.14 -3.81 10.44
N ALA A 22 -4.77 -4.04 9.18
CA ALA A 22 -3.53 -3.48 8.64
C ALA A 22 -3.83 -2.38 7.65
N LEU A 23 -3.09 -1.29 7.76
CA LEU A 23 -3.13 -0.19 6.80
C LEU A 23 -1.80 -0.16 6.08
N LEU A 24 -1.81 -0.31 4.75
CA LEU A 24 -0.62 -0.33 3.92
C LEU A 24 -0.61 0.94 3.07
N PHE A 25 0.42 1.77 3.26
CA PHE A 25 0.68 2.90 2.37
C PHE A 25 1.72 2.47 1.35
N MET A 26 1.44 2.69 0.07
CA MET A 26 2.25 2.19 -1.04
C MET A 26 2.52 3.30 -2.03
N ASP A 27 3.76 3.41 -2.46
CA ASP A 27 4.20 4.41 -3.43
C ASP A 27 5.03 3.71 -4.51
N LEU A 28 4.70 3.98 -5.77
CA LEU A 28 5.40 3.36 -6.89
C LEU A 28 6.76 4.01 -7.10
N ASP A 29 7.81 3.20 -7.11
CA ASP A 29 9.17 3.66 -7.38
C ASP A 29 9.40 3.67 -8.89
N GLY A 30 9.89 4.78 -9.40
CA GLY A 30 10.20 4.92 -10.82
C GLY A 30 9.02 5.33 -11.70
N PHE A 31 7.89 5.65 -11.11
CA PHE A 31 6.70 6.04 -11.87
C PHE A 31 6.94 7.32 -12.67
N LYS A 32 7.62 8.31 -12.09
CA LYS A 32 7.93 9.55 -12.79
C LYS A 32 8.72 9.29 -14.06
N SER A 33 9.68 8.34 -14.02
CA SER A 33 10.46 7.95 -15.18
C SER A 33 9.59 7.36 -16.28
N VAL A 34 8.55 6.62 -15.92
CA VAL A 34 7.62 6.10 -16.92
C VAL A 34 6.92 7.24 -17.65
N ASN A 35 6.40 8.22 -16.92
CA ASN A 35 5.77 9.39 -17.53
C ASN A 35 6.75 10.18 -18.40
N ASP A 36 7.95 10.41 -17.89
CA ASP A 36 8.95 11.20 -18.61
C ASP A 36 9.44 10.51 -19.89
N ASN A 37 9.58 9.19 -19.85
CA ASN A 37 10.13 8.42 -20.99
C ASN A 37 9.08 7.94 -21.97
N HIS A 38 7.85 7.71 -21.51
CA HIS A 38 6.81 7.07 -22.32
C HIS A 38 5.50 7.89 -22.39
N GLY A 39 5.42 9.01 -21.67
CA GLY A 39 4.25 9.88 -21.66
C GLY A 39 3.21 9.51 -20.62
N HIS A 40 2.26 10.42 -20.41
CA HIS A 40 1.22 10.27 -19.39
C HIS A 40 0.26 9.11 -19.67
N ASP A 41 0.01 8.79 -20.94
CA ASP A 41 -0.84 7.66 -21.29
C ASP A 41 -0.23 6.35 -20.79
N ALA A 42 1.10 6.21 -20.89
CA ALA A 42 1.80 5.05 -20.37
C ALA A 42 1.69 4.99 -18.84
N GLY A 43 1.80 6.16 -18.17
CA GLY A 43 1.61 6.23 -16.73
C GLY A 43 0.21 5.76 -16.32
N ASP A 44 -0.82 6.15 -17.06
CA ASP A 44 -2.18 5.72 -16.80
C ASP A 44 -2.34 4.21 -16.95
N VAL A 45 -1.71 3.62 -17.98
CA VAL A 45 -1.72 2.17 -18.18
C VAL A 45 -1.06 1.46 -16.99
N VAL A 46 0.08 1.98 -16.52
CA VAL A 46 0.79 1.42 -15.36
C VAL A 46 -0.10 1.48 -14.11
N LEU A 47 -0.74 2.62 -13.85
CA LEU A 47 -1.59 2.76 -12.67
C LEU A 47 -2.76 1.80 -12.68
N GLN A 48 -3.42 1.65 -13.83
CA GLN A 48 -4.52 0.72 -13.98
C GLN A 48 -4.07 -0.73 -13.80
N HIS A 49 -2.91 -1.06 -14.35
CA HIS A 49 -2.34 -2.40 -14.23
C HIS A 49 -2.02 -2.73 -12.78
N VAL A 50 -1.38 -1.81 -12.07
CA VAL A 50 -1.06 -1.99 -10.66
C VAL A 50 -2.33 -2.19 -9.83
N ALA A 51 -3.34 -1.35 -10.05
CA ALA A 51 -4.60 -1.49 -9.32
C ALA A 51 -5.20 -2.87 -9.50
N ARG A 52 -5.21 -3.39 -10.72
CA ARG A 52 -5.73 -4.74 -10.99
C ARG A 52 -4.92 -5.82 -10.29
N LEU A 53 -3.59 -5.71 -10.32
CA LEU A 53 -2.72 -6.68 -9.65
C LEU A 53 -2.99 -6.73 -8.14
N LEU A 54 -3.11 -5.56 -7.53
CA LEU A 54 -3.34 -5.48 -6.09
C LEU A 54 -4.70 -6.05 -5.72
N LEU A 55 -5.74 -5.66 -6.47
CA LEU A 55 -7.11 -6.13 -6.21
C LEU A 55 -7.23 -7.65 -6.33
N HIS A 56 -6.53 -8.25 -7.28
CA HIS A 56 -6.57 -9.71 -7.47
C HIS A 56 -6.07 -10.48 -6.26
N SER A 57 -5.22 -9.87 -5.46
CA SER A 57 -4.65 -10.53 -4.28
C SER A 57 -5.41 -10.23 -3.00
N MET A 58 -6.39 -9.33 -3.07
CA MET A 58 -7.12 -8.87 -1.89
C MET A 58 -8.45 -9.59 -1.74
N ARG A 59 -8.93 -9.69 -0.50
CA ARG A 59 -10.23 -10.27 -0.21
C ARG A 59 -11.32 -9.24 -0.46
N ALA A 60 -12.56 -9.72 -0.62
CA ALA A 60 -13.71 -8.84 -0.83
C ALA A 60 -13.90 -7.84 0.31
N SER A 61 -13.51 -8.22 1.53
CA SER A 61 -13.63 -7.35 2.70
C SER A 61 -12.54 -6.29 2.78
N ASP A 62 -11.49 -6.40 1.97
CA ASP A 62 -10.40 -5.44 1.95
C ASP A 62 -10.74 -4.26 1.05
N THR A 63 -10.05 -3.15 1.24
CA THR A 63 -10.28 -1.93 0.46
C THR A 63 -8.97 -1.46 -0.16
N LEU A 64 -9.02 -1.09 -1.43
CA LEU A 64 -7.90 -0.45 -2.11
C LEU A 64 -8.34 0.92 -2.58
N ALA A 65 -7.50 1.93 -2.36
CA ALA A 65 -7.75 3.29 -2.84
C ALA A 65 -6.48 3.86 -3.44
N ARG A 66 -6.62 4.65 -4.49
CA ARG A 66 -5.54 5.48 -5.01
C ARG A 66 -5.73 6.87 -4.43
N VAL A 67 -4.74 7.35 -3.66
CA VAL A 67 -4.89 8.58 -2.88
C VAL A 67 -4.09 9.74 -3.44
N GLY A 68 -3.20 9.49 -4.37
CA GLY A 68 -2.38 10.50 -5.02
C GLY A 68 -1.98 10.00 -6.39
N GLY A 69 -1.05 10.69 -7.06
CA GLY A 69 -0.65 10.34 -8.40
C GLY A 69 -0.24 8.88 -8.54
N ASP A 70 0.74 8.47 -7.75
CA ASP A 70 1.28 7.11 -7.79
C ASP A 70 1.22 6.44 -6.41
N GLU A 71 0.29 6.89 -5.58
CA GLU A 71 0.14 6.38 -4.22
C GLU A 71 -1.15 5.59 -4.06
N PHE A 72 -1.04 4.43 -3.40
CA PHE A 72 -2.17 3.57 -3.09
C PHE A 72 -2.22 3.30 -1.59
N VAL A 73 -3.42 3.04 -1.09
CA VAL A 73 -3.63 2.61 0.30
C VAL A 73 -4.46 1.35 0.27
N ALA A 74 -4.01 0.33 0.98
CA ALA A 74 -4.77 -0.90 1.17
C ALA A 74 -5.17 -1.02 2.64
N LEU A 75 -6.43 -1.39 2.85
CA LEU A 75 -6.99 -1.62 4.17
C LEU A 75 -7.33 -3.10 4.26
N LEU A 76 -6.59 -3.84 5.09
CA LEU A 76 -6.76 -5.27 5.25
C LEU A 76 -7.45 -5.55 6.57
N GLN A 77 -8.61 -6.16 6.52
CA GLN A 77 -9.41 -6.43 7.71
C GLN A 77 -9.20 -7.84 8.23
N ASP A 78 -9.34 -7.99 9.53
CA ASP A 78 -9.31 -9.30 10.20
C ASP A 78 -8.05 -10.07 9.84
N ILE A 79 -6.90 -9.44 9.99
CA ILE A 79 -5.61 -10.11 9.83
C ILE A 79 -5.28 -10.86 11.11
N GLY A 80 -4.56 -11.98 10.99
CA GLY A 80 -4.17 -12.79 12.14
C GLY A 80 -3.06 -12.15 12.96
N ASP A 81 -2.04 -11.64 12.27
CA ASP A 81 -0.91 -10.97 12.92
C ASP A 81 -0.20 -10.08 11.91
N GLU A 82 0.85 -9.38 12.39
CA GLU A 82 1.60 -8.48 11.51
C GLU A 82 2.33 -9.23 10.39
N GLN A 83 2.68 -10.50 10.59
CA GLN A 83 3.35 -11.30 9.56
C GLN A 83 2.43 -11.52 8.36
N GLU A 84 1.13 -11.67 8.59
CA GLU A 84 0.16 -11.81 7.51
C GLU A 84 0.12 -10.54 6.66
N ALA A 85 0.14 -9.37 7.28
CA ALA A 85 0.18 -8.10 6.56
C ALA A 85 1.48 -7.95 5.77
N LEU A 86 2.60 -8.31 6.37
CA LEU A 86 3.91 -8.23 5.71
C LEU A 86 3.97 -9.17 4.52
N LYS A 87 3.44 -10.37 4.67
CA LYS A 87 3.37 -11.35 3.58
C LYS A 87 2.56 -10.80 2.40
N MET A 88 1.43 -10.18 2.68
CA MET A 88 0.61 -9.56 1.64
C MET A 88 1.35 -8.43 0.94
N ALA A 89 2.04 -7.58 1.70
CA ALA A 89 2.81 -6.48 1.13
C ALA A 89 3.92 -7.00 0.22
N ASN A 90 4.62 -8.05 0.63
CA ASN A 90 5.67 -8.66 -0.18
C ASN A 90 5.12 -9.30 -1.44
N LEU A 91 3.93 -9.87 -1.37
CA LEU A 91 3.24 -10.39 -2.56
C LEU A 91 2.95 -9.28 -3.55
N PHE A 92 2.44 -8.15 -3.07
CA PHE A 92 2.19 -6.98 -3.91
C PHE A 92 3.47 -6.52 -4.61
N ILE A 93 4.55 -6.38 -3.85
CA ILE A 93 5.85 -5.95 -4.38
C ILE A 93 6.33 -6.90 -5.47
N SER A 94 6.24 -8.20 -5.21
CA SER A 94 6.64 -9.23 -6.16
C SER A 94 5.88 -9.11 -7.48
N LYS A 95 4.56 -8.90 -7.41
CA LYS A 95 3.72 -8.79 -8.61
C LYS A 95 3.99 -7.53 -9.39
N VAL A 96 4.18 -6.41 -8.70
CA VAL A 96 4.40 -5.11 -9.34
C VAL A 96 5.74 -5.05 -10.07
N ARG A 97 6.72 -5.84 -9.64
CA ARG A 97 8.06 -5.85 -10.23
C ARG A 97 8.13 -6.45 -11.63
N HIS A 98 7.14 -7.22 -12.05
CA HIS A 98 7.15 -7.78 -13.39
C HIS A 98 7.01 -6.68 -14.43
N PRO A 99 7.72 -6.78 -15.57
CA PRO A 99 7.58 -5.78 -16.64
C PRO A 99 6.15 -5.64 -17.10
N ILE A 100 5.75 -4.40 -17.39
CA ILE A 100 4.40 -4.04 -17.80
C ILE A 100 4.43 -3.65 -19.27
N ALA A 101 3.63 -4.33 -20.10
CA ALA A 101 3.55 -4.03 -21.53
C ALA A 101 2.85 -2.68 -21.73
N LEU A 102 3.43 -1.83 -22.57
CA LEU A 102 2.89 -0.52 -22.89
C LEU A 102 2.29 -0.52 -24.29
N PRO A 103 1.35 0.41 -24.57
CA PRO A 103 0.69 0.45 -25.88
C PRO A 103 1.64 0.63 -27.07
N ASN A 104 2.78 1.29 -26.85
CA ASN A 104 3.76 1.53 -27.92
C ASN A 104 4.68 0.35 -28.18
N GLY A 105 4.45 -0.80 -27.55
CA GLY A 105 5.26 -2.00 -27.73
C GLY A 105 6.47 -2.09 -26.81
N SER A 106 6.77 -1.04 -26.04
CA SER A 106 7.84 -1.10 -25.03
C SER A 106 7.30 -1.64 -23.73
N GLU A 107 8.18 -1.76 -22.75
CA GLU A 107 7.85 -2.22 -21.41
C GLU A 107 8.25 -1.20 -20.38
N ALA A 108 7.49 -1.10 -19.31
CA ALA A 108 7.86 -0.34 -18.13
C ALA A 108 8.19 -1.30 -17.00
N GLN A 109 9.15 -0.93 -16.18
CA GLN A 109 9.45 -1.67 -14.95
C GLN A 109 9.50 -0.70 -13.80
N ILE A 110 8.74 -1.00 -12.76
CA ILE A 110 8.66 -0.20 -11.55
C ILE A 110 8.78 -1.13 -10.35
N SER A 111 8.96 -0.52 -9.18
CA SER A 111 8.89 -1.25 -7.93
C SER A 111 7.96 -0.49 -6.99
N MET A 112 7.86 -0.93 -5.75
CA MET A 112 6.92 -0.34 -4.81
C MET A 112 7.53 -0.30 -3.42
N SER A 113 7.37 0.83 -2.74
CA SER A 113 7.76 1.02 -1.34
C SER A 113 6.49 0.98 -0.51
N VAL A 114 6.48 0.15 0.54
CA VAL A 114 5.28 -0.10 1.35
C VAL A 114 5.57 0.11 2.83
N GLY A 115 4.72 0.89 3.48
CA GLY A 115 4.73 1.02 4.94
C GLY A 115 3.46 0.44 5.52
N ILE A 116 3.57 -0.24 6.65
CA ILE A 116 2.48 -0.97 7.28
C ILE A 116 2.30 -0.51 8.71
N ALA A 117 1.07 -0.20 9.10
CA ALA A 117 0.69 0.03 10.48
C ALA A 117 -0.48 -0.88 10.84
N ILE A 118 -0.45 -1.44 12.05
CA ILE A 118 -1.42 -2.43 12.51
C ILE A 118 -2.27 -1.85 13.65
N TYR A 119 -3.59 -1.98 13.53
CA TYR A 119 -4.50 -1.66 14.62
C TYR A 119 -4.65 -2.90 15.51
N PRO A 120 -4.60 -2.77 16.82
CA PRO A 120 -4.43 -1.55 17.61
C PRO A 120 -2.99 -1.22 18.02
N GLN A 121 -2.01 -2.04 17.65
CA GLN A 121 -0.63 -1.88 18.13
C GLN A 121 -0.01 -0.54 17.76
N HIS A 122 -0.29 -0.06 16.54
CA HIS A 122 0.35 1.14 16.00
C HIS A 122 -0.57 2.34 15.93
N GLY A 123 -1.70 2.26 16.60
CA GLY A 123 -2.64 3.37 16.70
C GLY A 123 -4.05 2.85 16.87
N VAL A 124 -4.87 3.66 17.56
CA VAL A 124 -6.26 3.27 17.86
C VAL A 124 -7.27 4.05 17.04
N ASN A 125 -6.83 4.99 16.22
CA ASN A 125 -7.70 5.72 15.30
C ASN A 125 -7.04 5.81 13.94
N GLY A 126 -7.83 6.16 12.93
CA GLY A 126 -7.39 6.16 11.54
C GLY A 126 -6.31 7.19 11.25
N GLU A 127 -6.38 8.34 11.91
CA GLU A 127 -5.40 9.41 11.70
C GLU A 127 -4.00 8.98 12.14
N VAL A 128 -3.89 8.42 13.34
CA VAL A 128 -2.60 7.96 13.87
C VAL A 128 -2.06 6.78 13.06
N LEU A 129 -2.93 5.82 12.71
CA LEU A 129 -2.51 4.68 11.88
C LEU A 129 -1.99 5.14 10.53
N SER A 130 -2.69 6.06 9.88
CA SER A 130 -2.29 6.58 8.57
C SER A 130 -0.94 7.27 8.65
N GLU A 131 -0.75 8.07 9.69
CA GLU A 131 0.51 8.77 9.91
C GLU A 131 1.66 7.79 10.08
N HIS A 132 1.46 6.73 10.85
CA HIS A 132 2.49 5.72 11.10
C HIS A 132 2.79 4.88 9.86
N ALA A 133 1.77 4.50 9.11
CA ALA A 133 1.97 3.77 7.86
C ALA A 133 2.75 4.62 6.85
N ASP A 134 2.41 5.91 6.77
CA ASP A 134 3.09 6.84 5.89
C ASP A 134 4.56 7.03 6.29
N GLN A 135 4.83 7.18 7.58
CA GLN A 135 6.21 7.28 8.08
C GLN A 135 7.02 6.05 7.73
N ALA A 136 6.43 4.86 7.89
CA ALA A 136 7.11 3.60 7.55
C ALA A 136 7.40 3.53 6.06
N MET A 137 6.44 3.90 5.22
CA MET A 137 6.63 3.93 3.77
C MET A 137 7.76 4.88 3.39
N TYR A 138 7.77 6.05 4.00
CA TYR A 138 8.79 7.07 3.71
C TYR A 138 10.20 6.58 4.04
N GLN A 139 10.36 5.80 5.11
CA GLN A 139 11.66 5.19 5.45
C GLN A 139 12.14 4.29 4.32
N VAL A 140 11.25 3.47 3.75
CA VAL A 140 11.60 2.62 2.62
C VAL A 140 11.95 3.48 1.40
N LYS A 141 11.14 4.49 1.14
CA LYS A 141 11.31 5.36 -0.04
C LYS A 141 12.64 6.08 -0.03
N ARG A 142 13.10 6.53 1.14
CA ARG A 142 14.40 7.19 1.29
C ARG A 142 15.57 6.21 1.30
N GLY A 143 15.30 4.95 1.56
CA GLY A 143 16.33 3.93 1.67
C GLY A 143 16.40 3.07 0.42
N SER A 144 16.19 1.78 0.60
CA SER A 144 16.34 0.77 -0.45
C SER A 144 15.29 0.86 -1.54
N LYS A 145 14.12 1.45 -1.26
CA LYS A 145 12.93 1.29 -2.10
C LYS A 145 12.62 -0.20 -2.28
N ASN A 146 11.60 -0.54 -3.02
CA ASN A 146 11.29 -1.93 -3.38
C ASN A 146 11.27 -2.86 -2.17
N ALA A 147 10.56 -2.47 -1.13
CA ALA A 147 10.49 -3.23 0.12
C ALA A 147 9.28 -2.81 0.92
N ALA A 148 8.95 -3.61 1.92
CA ALA A 148 7.90 -3.32 2.88
C ALA A 148 8.48 -3.29 4.28
N VAL A 149 7.98 -2.39 5.12
CA VAL A 149 8.39 -2.35 6.52
C VAL A 149 7.16 -2.09 7.38
N VAL A 150 7.13 -2.73 8.52
CA VAL A 150 6.10 -2.49 9.54
C VAL A 150 6.58 -1.34 10.43
N TYR A 151 5.66 -0.43 10.71
CA TYR A 151 5.95 0.70 11.58
C TYR A 151 6.52 0.21 12.90
N GLN A 152 7.54 0.90 13.39
CA GLN A 152 8.09 0.65 14.71
C GLN A 152 8.14 1.96 15.48
N SER A 153 7.66 1.90 16.72
CA SER A 153 7.71 3.07 17.59
C SER A 153 9.17 3.45 17.85
N THR A 154 9.48 4.73 17.67
CA THR A 154 10.82 5.24 17.94
C THR A 154 10.97 5.80 19.34
N GLY A 155 9.88 5.90 20.06
CA GLY A 155 9.88 6.53 21.37
C GLY A 155 10.27 5.63 22.52
N SER A 156 10.59 4.39 22.23
CA SER A 156 10.87 3.39 23.24
C SER A 156 12.34 3.30 23.62
N ALA A 157 13.09 4.26 23.28
CA ALA A 157 14.53 4.23 23.55
C ALA A 157 14.84 4.03 25.01
#